data_05af67f4119648d7400196e0400374af
#
_entry.id   05af67f4119648d7400196e0400374af
#
_cell.length_a   1.000
_cell.length_b   1.000
_cell.length_c   1.000
_cell.angle_alpha   90.00
_cell.angle_beta   90.00
_cell.angle_gamma   90.00
#
_symmetry.space_group_name_H-M   'P 1'
#
loop_
_entity.id
_entity.type
_entity.pdbx_description
1 polymer ?
#
loop_
_entity_poly.entity_id
_entity_poly.type
_entity_poly.pdbx_seq_one_letter_code
_entity_poly.pdbx_strand_id
1 'polypeptide(L)'
;PGAVERFTHIEGVEIKALCDLYPERAAAAQKILENKGLPKATEYSGEYGWKELCQRDDIDLVYIVTPWQNHVEMAVYAMENGKHAAVEVPAATNLDECWQLVNTAEKTQRHCTILENCVYDFFEMTALNMAQQGLFGEILHVEGAYIHNLEPFWDEYQGNWRLEFNQKHRGDVYATHGFGPVCQVLNIHRGDKLDHLVAMDTKSVNGTKLVKERMGLDECANGDHTI
;
A
#
# COMPACT_ATOMS: atom_id res chain seq x y z
N PRO A 1 11.76 4.87 -7.07
CA PRO A 1 12.29 6.25 -7.12
C PRO A 1 11.31 7.29 -6.58
N GLY A 2 10.02 7.29 -6.99
CA GLY A 2 9.05 8.31 -6.58
C GLY A 2 8.83 8.44 -5.06
N ALA A 3 8.89 7.36 -4.31
CA ALA A 3 8.81 7.39 -2.85
C ALA A 3 10.02 8.10 -2.24
N VAL A 4 11.21 7.83 -2.74
CA VAL A 4 12.45 8.48 -2.28
C VAL A 4 12.36 9.99 -2.47
N GLU A 5 11.86 10.46 -3.62
CA GLU A 5 11.63 11.89 -3.88
C GLU A 5 10.75 12.54 -2.78
N ARG A 6 9.65 11.89 -2.40
CA ARG A 6 8.73 12.42 -1.37
C ARG A 6 9.39 12.50 0.00
N PHE A 7 10.16 11.48 0.39
CA PHE A 7 10.85 11.47 1.68
C PHE A 7 11.89 12.58 1.84
N THR A 8 12.47 13.07 0.74
CA THR A 8 13.43 14.19 0.80
C THR A 8 12.81 15.51 1.24
N HIS A 9 11.49 15.62 1.29
CA HIS A 9 10.76 16.80 1.76
C HIS A 9 10.36 16.74 3.24
N ILE A 10 10.67 15.63 3.95
CA ILE A 10 10.30 15.44 5.35
C ILE A 10 11.50 15.77 6.23
N GLU A 11 11.35 16.77 7.09
CA GLU A 11 12.40 17.16 8.05
C GLU A 11 12.68 16.03 9.05
N GLY A 12 13.95 15.84 9.41
CA GLY A 12 14.39 14.84 10.38
C GLY A 12 14.43 13.40 9.83
N VAL A 13 14.16 13.22 8.55
CA VAL A 13 14.30 11.91 7.89
C VAL A 13 15.63 11.83 7.16
N GLU A 14 16.36 10.75 7.38
CA GLU A 14 17.57 10.41 6.64
C GLU A 14 17.41 9.03 5.98
N ILE A 15 17.62 8.96 4.68
CA ILE A 15 17.55 7.72 3.93
C ILE A 15 18.90 7.02 4.01
N LYS A 16 19.02 6.02 4.88
CA LYS A 16 20.26 5.27 5.13
C LYS A 16 20.52 4.15 4.13
N ALA A 17 19.45 3.56 3.59
CA ALA A 17 19.53 2.43 2.70
C ALA A 17 18.44 2.44 1.64
N LEU A 18 18.76 1.89 0.48
CA LEU A 18 17.87 1.67 -0.66
C LEU A 18 17.95 0.20 -1.06
N CYS A 19 16.81 -0.43 -1.32
CA CYS A 19 16.75 -1.81 -1.79
C CYS A 19 15.72 -1.97 -2.90
N ASP A 20 16.10 -2.66 -3.97
CA ASP A 20 15.18 -3.10 -5.02
C ASP A 20 15.65 -4.47 -5.55
N LEU A 21 14.75 -5.25 -6.12
CA LEU A 21 15.12 -6.49 -6.79
C LEU A 21 16.15 -6.24 -7.90
N TYR A 22 16.01 -5.11 -8.60
CA TYR A 22 16.84 -4.70 -9.72
C TYR A 22 17.80 -3.58 -9.30
N PRO A 23 19.13 -3.78 -9.41
CA PRO A 23 20.12 -2.80 -8.96
C PRO A 23 20.00 -1.44 -9.66
N GLU A 24 19.57 -1.42 -10.92
CA GLU A 24 19.36 -0.17 -11.66
C GLU A 24 18.26 0.72 -11.06
N ARG A 25 17.29 0.14 -10.37
CA ARG A 25 16.21 0.89 -9.68
C ARG A 25 16.72 1.49 -8.37
N ALA A 26 17.53 0.76 -7.61
CA ALA A 26 18.20 1.29 -6.43
C ALA A 26 19.13 2.45 -6.83
N ALA A 27 19.94 2.27 -7.88
CA ALA A 27 20.80 3.31 -8.42
C ALA A 27 20.02 4.55 -8.92
N ALA A 28 18.85 4.37 -9.53
CA ALA A 28 18.00 5.47 -9.94
C ALA A 28 17.45 6.25 -8.72
N ALA A 29 17.11 5.57 -7.64
CA ALA A 29 16.72 6.20 -6.39
C ALA A 29 17.89 6.95 -5.73
N GLN A 30 19.10 6.38 -5.77
CA GLN A 30 20.32 7.04 -5.29
C GLN A 30 20.60 8.36 -6.01
N LYS A 31 20.38 8.43 -7.32
CA LYS A 31 20.55 9.69 -8.09
C LYS A 31 19.63 10.81 -7.61
N ILE A 32 18.46 10.50 -7.07
CA ILE A 32 17.57 11.51 -6.49
C ILE A 32 18.22 12.15 -5.28
N LEU A 33 18.83 11.34 -4.40
CA LEU A 33 19.55 11.84 -3.22
C LEU A 33 20.75 12.71 -3.65
N GLU A 34 21.54 12.24 -4.60
CA GLU A 34 22.70 12.97 -5.13
C GLU A 34 22.30 14.32 -5.73
N ASN A 35 21.25 14.38 -6.53
CA ASN A 35 20.75 15.59 -7.15
C ASN A 35 20.26 16.63 -6.13
N LYS A 36 19.86 16.19 -4.94
CA LYS A 36 19.44 17.05 -3.81
C LYS A 36 20.58 17.35 -2.83
N GLY A 37 21.78 16.86 -3.09
CA GLY A 37 22.92 17.04 -2.20
C GLY A 37 22.79 16.32 -0.85
N LEU A 38 21.96 15.27 -0.79
CA LEU A 38 21.73 14.48 0.41
C LEU A 38 22.80 13.38 0.56
N PRO A 39 23.02 12.85 1.77
CA PRO A 39 23.96 11.77 2.01
C PRO A 39 23.67 10.55 1.13
N LYS A 40 24.75 9.87 0.73
CA LYS A 40 24.62 8.64 -0.03
C LYS A 40 24.08 7.52 0.85
N ALA A 41 23.01 6.86 0.39
CA ALA A 41 22.47 5.67 1.00
C ALA A 41 23.26 4.40 0.59
N THR A 42 23.24 3.37 1.42
CA THR A 42 23.74 2.06 1.04
C THR A 42 22.75 1.38 0.11
N GLU A 43 23.22 0.88 -1.02
CA GLU A 43 22.38 0.21 -2.00
C GLU A 43 22.42 -1.30 -1.79
N TYR A 44 21.25 -1.92 -1.75
CA TYR A 44 21.04 -3.36 -1.71
C TYR A 44 20.24 -3.79 -2.93
N SER A 45 20.45 -5.01 -3.40
CA SER A 45 19.69 -5.54 -4.54
C SER A 45 19.53 -7.05 -4.48
N GLY A 46 18.68 -7.58 -5.37
CA GLY A 46 18.39 -9.00 -5.45
C GLY A 46 17.33 -9.46 -4.46
N GLU A 47 17.02 -10.74 -4.52
CA GLU A 47 15.90 -11.37 -3.82
C GLU A 47 15.95 -11.23 -2.29
N TYR A 48 17.12 -11.15 -1.70
CA TYR A 48 17.31 -11.14 -0.25
C TYR A 48 18.01 -9.88 0.30
N GLY A 49 18.36 -8.93 -0.56
CA GLY A 49 19.04 -7.70 -0.12
C GLY A 49 18.27 -6.90 0.93
N TRP A 50 16.96 -6.97 0.93
CA TRP A 50 16.11 -6.35 1.94
C TRP A 50 16.30 -6.96 3.35
N LYS A 51 16.72 -8.23 3.46
CA LYS A 51 17.02 -8.85 4.76
C LYS A 51 18.28 -8.25 5.37
N GLU A 52 19.31 -8.04 4.56
CA GLU A 52 20.53 -7.37 5.00
C GLU A 52 20.27 -5.94 5.46
N LEU A 53 19.41 -5.21 4.70
CA LEU A 53 18.96 -3.88 5.08
C LEU A 53 18.27 -3.87 6.47
N CYS A 54 17.35 -4.81 6.71
CA CYS A 54 16.61 -4.88 7.98
C CYS A 54 17.53 -5.22 9.19
N GLN A 55 18.68 -5.85 8.98
CA GLN A 55 19.64 -6.22 10.05
C GLN A 55 20.54 -5.07 10.48
N ARG A 56 20.51 -3.92 9.83
CA ARG A 56 21.35 -2.76 10.19
C ARG A 56 20.87 -2.12 11.49
N ASP A 57 21.80 -1.71 12.34
CA ASP A 57 21.50 -1.04 13.61
C ASP A 57 21.17 0.45 13.46
N ASP A 58 21.54 1.07 12.33
CA ASP A 58 21.36 2.50 12.06
C ASP A 58 20.05 2.81 11.30
N ILE A 59 19.12 1.87 11.22
CA ILE A 59 17.79 2.02 10.62
C ILE A 59 16.73 1.88 11.71
N ASP A 60 15.83 2.86 11.78
CA ASP A 60 14.70 2.86 12.71
C ASP A 60 13.41 2.36 12.04
N LEU A 61 13.23 2.69 10.75
CA LEU A 61 12.01 2.45 9.99
C LEU A 61 12.34 1.84 8.63
N VAL A 62 11.59 0.81 8.26
CA VAL A 62 11.60 0.23 6.90
C VAL A 62 10.31 0.62 6.19
N TYR A 63 10.44 1.33 5.07
CA TYR A 63 9.35 1.67 4.16
C TYR A 63 9.25 0.62 3.05
N ILE A 64 8.10 -0.04 2.95
CA ILE A 64 7.87 -1.19 2.08
C ILE A 64 6.92 -0.81 0.95
N VAL A 65 7.41 -0.83 -0.29
CA VAL A 65 6.72 -0.45 -1.54
C VAL A 65 6.97 -1.50 -2.63
N THR A 66 6.99 -2.74 -2.25
CA THR A 66 7.23 -3.91 -3.10
C THR A 66 5.92 -4.45 -3.71
N PRO A 67 5.92 -5.54 -4.49
CA PRO A 67 4.71 -6.27 -4.83
C PRO A 67 3.94 -6.72 -3.58
N TRP A 68 2.61 -6.68 -3.63
CA TRP A 68 1.70 -6.88 -2.49
C TRP A 68 1.96 -8.17 -1.72
N GLN A 69 2.23 -9.26 -2.41
CA GLN A 69 2.51 -10.57 -1.80
C GLN A 69 3.76 -10.60 -0.92
N ASN A 70 4.63 -9.60 -1.01
CA ASN A 70 5.86 -9.52 -0.22
C ASN A 70 5.72 -8.59 1.00
N HIS A 71 4.64 -7.82 1.08
CA HIS A 71 4.48 -6.78 2.10
C HIS A 71 4.57 -7.34 3.51
N VAL A 72 3.84 -8.41 3.80
CA VAL A 72 3.75 -8.97 5.15
C VAL A 72 5.05 -9.65 5.57
N GLU A 73 5.65 -10.48 4.71
CA GLU A 73 6.94 -11.10 5.02
C GLU A 73 8.00 -10.05 5.36
N MET A 74 8.09 -8.99 4.57
CA MET A 74 9.06 -7.92 4.78
C MET A 74 8.77 -7.11 6.06
N ALA A 75 7.49 -6.79 6.33
CA ALA A 75 7.11 -6.04 7.52
C ALA A 75 7.36 -6.84 8.81
N VAL A 76 6.99 -8.11 8.82
CA VAL A 76 7.24 -9.03 9.94
C VAL A 76 8.75 -9.13 10.21
N TYR A 77 9.53 -9.39 9.18
CA TYR A 77 10.99 -9.50 9.32
C TYR A 77 11.63 -8.19 9.80
N ALA A 78 11.19 -7.05 9.30
CA ALA A 78 11.66 -5.74 9.77
C ALA A 78 11.38 -5.56 11.28
N MET A 79 10.14 -5.84 11.71
CA MET A 79 9.76 -5.72 13.13
C MET A 79 10.51 -6.71 14.03
N GLU A 80 10.72 -7.94 13.59
CA GLU A 80 11.52 -8.94 14.33
C GLU A 80 13.00 -8.56 14.44
N ASN A 81 13.50 -7.74 13.51
CA ASN A 81 14.85 -7.14 13.59
C ASN A 81 14.85 -5.76 14.27
N GLY A 82 13.80 -5.43 15.01
CA GLY A 82 13.73 -4.23 15.84
C GLY A 82 13.41 -2.93 15.09
N LYS A 83 12.95 -3.00 13.85
CA LYS A 83 12.58 -1.82 13.04
C LYS A 83 11.09 -1.57 13.13
N HIS A 84 10.66 -0.33 12.94
CA HIS A 84 9.28 -0.02 12.60
C HIS A 84 9.02 -0.36 11.13
N ALA A 85 7.78 -0.67 10.79
CA ALA A 85 7.38 -0.97 9.41
C ALA A 85 6.30 0.01 8.93
N ALA A 86 6.50 0.58 7.77
CA ALA A 86 5.51 1.37 7.06
C ALA A 86 5.26 0.72 5.68
N VAL A 87 4.04 0.29 5.44
CA VAL A 87 3.69 -0.60 4.32
C VAL A 87 2.71 0.10 3.39
N GLU A 88 3.03 0.12 2.11
CA GLU A 88 2.12 0.61 1.07
C GLU A 88 0.84 -0.24 0.96
N VAL A 89 -0.17 0.35 0.36
CA VAL A 89 -1.48 -0.27 0.17
C VAL A 89 -1.43 -1.36 -0.93
N PRO A 90 -2.09 -2.50 -0.69
CA PRO A 90 -2.65 -3.01 0.56
C PRO A 90 -1.56 -3.56 1.48
N ALA A 91 -1.71 -3.39 2.78
CA ALA A 91 -0.73 -3.92 3.73
C ALA A 91 -0.70 -5.45 3.78
N ALA A 92 -1.82 -6.08 3.52
CA ALA A 92 -2.00 -7.54 3.51
C ALA A 92 -3.00 -7.94 2.43
N THR A 93 -2.95 -9.19 1.97
CA THR A 93 -3.80 -9.72 0.90
C THR A 93 -4.80 -10.78 1.39
N ASN A 94 -4.71 -11.18 2.64
CA ASN A 94 -5.62 -12.13 3.28
C ASN A 94 -5.67 -11.91 4.80
N LEU A 95 -6.63 -12.56 5.46
CA LEU A 95 -6.87 -12.37 6.90
C LEU A 95 -5.72 -12.89 7.78
N ASP A 96 -5.09 -14.00 7.41
CA ASP A 96 -3.97 -14.56 8.17
C ASP A 96 -2.77 -13.59 8.18
N GLU A 97 -2.52 -12.94 7.06
CA GLU A 97 -1.51 -11.89 6.93
C GLU A 97 -1.84 -10.68 7.80
N CYS A 98 -3.10 -10.25 7.87
CA CYS A 98 -3.53 -9.19 8.78
C CYS A 98 -3.18 -9.52 10.25
N TRP A 99 -3.48 -10.76 10.67
CA TRP A 99 -3.14 -11.21 12.02
C TRP A 99 -1.64 -11.33 12.25
N GLN A 100 -0.86 -11.73 11.26
CA GLN A 100 0.61 -11.74 11.37
C GLN A 100 1.16 -10.34 11.65
N LEU A 101 0.69 -9.32 10.93
CA LEU A 101 1.14 -7.94 11.17
C LEU A 101 0.82 -7.47 12.59
N VAL A 102 -0.44 -7.64 13.03
CA VAL A 102 -0.89 -7.22 14.37
C VAL A 102 -0.12 -7.96 15.46
N ASN A 103 -0.10 -9.29 15.40
CA ASN A 103 0.56 -10.11 16.42
C ASN A 103 2.07 -9.83 16.50
N THR A 104 2.72 -9.59 15.34
CA THR A 104 4.15 -9.26 15.33
C THR A 104 4.41 -7.88 15.90
N ALA A 105 3.60 -6.89 15.57
CA ALA A 105 3.72 -5.54 16.13
C ALA A 105 3.56 -5.56 17.66
N GLU A 106 2.57 -6.29 18.17
CA GLU A 106 2.37 -6.46 19.63
C GLU A 106 3.55 -7.20 20.30
N LYS A 107 3.99 -8.30 19.71
CA LYS A 107 5.10 -9.12 20.23
C LYS A 107 6.43 -8.34 20.28
N THR A 108 6.72 -7.61 19.22
CA THR A 108 8.01 -6.91 19.08
C THR A 108 7.98 -5.49 19.66
N GLN A 109 6.82 -4.97 20.01
CA GLN A 109 6.61 -3.58 20.43
C GLN A 109 7.14 -2.59 19.38
N ARG A 110 6.95 -2.92 18.11
CA ARG A 110 7.28 -2.05 16.97
C ARG A 110 6.00 -1.58 16.28
N HIS A 111 6.02 -0.35 15.80
CA HIS A 111 4.92 0.16 15.02
C HIS A 111 4.89 -0.52 13.65
N CYS A 112 3.68 -0.91 13.25
CA CYS A 112 3.37 -1.31 11.88
C CYS A 112 2.21 -0.43 11.40
N THR A 113 2.40 0.30 10.32
CA THR A 113 1.36 1.17 9.77
C THR A 113 1.16 0.93 8.29
N ILE A 114 -0.10 0.95 7.86
CA ILE A 114 -0.45 1.06 6.45
C ILE A 114 -0.34 2.53 6.04
N LEU A 115 0.18 2.77 4.87
CA LEU A 115 0.33 4.12 4.31
C LEU A 115 -0.86 4.45 3.40
N GLU A 116 -2.05 4.42 4.02
CA GLU A 116 -3.30 4.81 3.35
C GLU A 116 -3.31 6.32 3.09
N ASN A 117 -3.11 6.71 1.84
CA ASN A 117 -2.94 8.11 1.46
C ASN A 117 -4.26 8.85 1.24
N CYS A 118 -5.31 8.17 0.78
CA CYS A 118 -6.58 8.84 0.44
C CYS A 118 -7.27 9.49 1.64
N VAL A 119 -7.05 8.98 2.86
CA VAL A 119 -7.58 9.63 4.09
C VAL A 119 -7.02 11.04 4.33
N TYR A 120 -5.90 11.39 3.68
CA TYR A 120 -5.23 12.68 3.84
C TYR A 120 -5.45 13.62 2.64
N ASP A 121 -6.28 13.23 1.68
CA ASP A 121 -6.60 14.09 0.56
C ASP A 121 -7.52 15.25 0.99
N PHE A 122 -7.52 16.32 0.21
CA PHE A 122 -8.18 17.58 0.59
C PHE A 122 -9.67 17.42 0.91
N PHE A 123 -10.41 16.66 0.10
CA PHE A 123 -11.85 16.49 0.28
C PHE A 123 -12.16 15.59 1.48
N GLU A 124 -11.43 14.52 1.67
CA GLU A 124 -11.58 13.58 2.78
C GLU A 124 -11.25 14.26 4.11
N MET A 125 -10.16 15.01 4.18
CA MET A 125 -9.81 15.80 5.36
C MET A 125 -10.81 16.93 5.64
N THR A 126 -11.37 17.53 4.60
CA THR A 126 -12.41 18.55 4.75
C THR A 126 -13.69 17.92 5.30
N ALA A 127 -14.13 16.79 4.74
CA ALA A 127 -15.32 16.07 5.22
C ALA A 127 -15.15 15.62 6.68
N LEU A 128 -13.98 15.08 7.03
CA LEU A 128 -13.66 14.69 8.40
C LEU A 128 -13.74 15.89 9.36
N ASN A 129 -13.14 17.03 8.99
CA ASN A 129 -13.20 18.25 9.81
C ASN A 129 -14.64 18.76 9.99
N MET A 130 -15.46 18.75 8.94
CA MET A 130 -16.89 19.10 9.02
C MET A 130 -17.66 18.16 9.93
N ALA A 131 -17.41 16.85 9.86
CA ALA A 131 -18.02 15.85 10.73
C ALA A 131 -17.63 16.10 12.20
N GLN A 132 -16.37 16.33 12.49
CA GLN A 132 -15.86 16.61 13.83
C GLN A 132 -16.43 17.91 14.44
N GLN A 133 -16.76 18.89 13.62
CA GLN A 133 -17.44 20.12 14.04
C GLN A 133 -18.96 19.97 14.15
N GLY A 134 -19.51 18.79 13.88
CA GLY A 134 -20.96 18.53 13.98
C GLY A 134 -21.79 19.15 12.87
N LEU A 135 -21.17 19.62 11.77
CA LEU A 135 -21.90 20.29 10.68
C LEU A 135 -22.89 19.39 9.96
N PHE A 136 -22.67 18.07 10.00
CA PHE A 136 -23.57 17.07 9.40
C PHE A 136 -24.65 16.58 10.40
N GLY A 137 -24.60 17.01 11.65
CA GLY A 137 -25.47 16.47 12.69
C GLY A 137 -25.13 15.02 13.01
N GLU A 138 -26.14 14.22 13.32
CA GLU A 138 -25.98 12.78 13.54
C GLU A 138 -25.78 12.07 12.20
N ILE A 139 -24.64 11.38 12.04
CA ILE A 139 -24.27 10.71 10.78
C ILE A 139 -24.88 9.30 10.80
N LEU A 140 -25.80 9.04 9.88
CA LEU A 140 -26.52 7.78 9.77
C LEU A 140 -25.96 6.88 8.66
N HIS A 141 -25.30 7.46 7.67
CA HIS A 141 -24.76 6.73 6.51
C HIS A 141 -23.56 7.47 5.94
N VAL A 142 -22.55 6.73 5.54
CA VAL A 142 -21.38 7.23 4.83
C VAL A 142 -21.08 6.29 3.66
N GLU A 143 -20.76 6.86 2.51
CA GLU A 143 -20.34 6.14 1.31
C GLU A 143 -18.95 6.60 0.91
N GLY A 144 -18.07 5.66 0.65
CA GLY A 144 -16.73 5.90 0.11
C GLY A 144 -16.50 5.03 -1.12
N ALA A 145 -15.80 5.58 -2.11
CA ALA A 145 -15.51 4.88 -3.35
C ALA A 145 -14.10 5.22 -3.86
N TYR A 146 -13.48 4.25 -4.50
CA TYR A 146 -12.22 4.43 -5.22
C TYR A 146 -12.38 3.84 -6.62
N ILE A 147 -12.64 4.71 -7.60
CA ILE A 147 -13.07 4.31 -8.94
C ILE A 147 -12.15 4.95 -9.99
N HIS A 148 -11.50 4.12 -10.81
CA HIS A 148 -10.63 4.56 -11.88
C HIS A 148 -10.91 3.85 -13.20
N ASN A 149 -10.78 4.57 -14.31
CA ASN A 149 -10.66 3.93 -15.62
C ASN A 149 -9.21 3.50 -15.84
N LEU A 150 -8.95 2.20 -15.69
CA LEU A 150 -7.61 1.63 -15.88
C LEU A 150 -7.33 1.14 -17.31
N GLU A 151 -8.29 1.26 -18.23
CA GLU A 151 -8.13 0.81 -19.61
C GLU A 151 -6.84 1.35 -20.28
N PRO A 152 -6.46 2.63 -20.13
CA PRO A 152 -5.24 3.17 -20.73
C PRO A 152 -3.95 2.54 -20.18
N PHE A 153 -3.99 1.93 -19.00
CA PHE A 153 -2.82 1.39 -18.30
C PHE A 153 -2.65 -0.12 -18.43
N TRP A 154 -3.60 -0.82 -19.07
CA TRP A 154 -3.55 -2.28 -19.17
C TRP A 154 -2.30 -2.80 -19.90
N ASP A 155 -1.82 -2.07 -20.90
CA ASP A 155 -0.62 -2.46 -21.64
C ASP A 155 0.65 -2.40 -20.77
N GLU A 156 0.66 -1.53 -19.75
CA GLU A 156 1.76 -1.42 -18.79
C GLU A 156 1.77 -2.59 -17.79
N TYR A 157 0.65 -3.31 -17.65
CA TYR A 157 0.54 -4.46 -16.75
C TYR A 157 1.04 -5.76 -17.38
N GLN A 158 1.25 -5.80 -18.68
CA GLN A 158 1.80 -6.97 -19.35
C GLN A 158 3.20 -7.28 -18.83
N GLY A 159 3.42 -8.53 -18.37
CA GLY A 159 4.66 -8.93 -17.70
C GLY A 159 4.88 -8.31 -16.32
N ASN A 160 3.85 -7.70 -15.74
CA ASN A 160 3.88 -7.08 -14.42
C ASN A 160 3.19 -7.99 -13.39
N TRP A 161 3.71 -8.06 -12.18
CA TRP A 161 3.15 -8.82 -11.07
C TRP A 161 1.69 -8.48 -10.74
N ARG A 162 1.24 -7.25 -11.03
CA ARG A 162 -0.17 -6.85 -10.84
C ARG A 162 -1.12 -7.62 -11.73
N LEU A 163 -0.77 -7.80 -13.01
CA LEU A 163 -1.57 -8.61 -13.91
C LEU A 163 -1.63 -10.06 -13.43
N GLU A 164 -0.50 -10.63 -13.04
CA GLU A 164 -0.44 -12.01 -12.52
C GLU A 164 -1.29 -12.18 -11.24
N PHE A 165 -1.27 -11.19 -10.36
CA PHE A 165 -2.12 -11.19 -9.17
C PHE A 165 -3.60 -11.16 -9.55
N ASN A 166 -4.00 -10.23 -10.41
CA ASN A 166 -5.39 -10.05 -10.84
C ASN A 166 -5.93 -11.24 -11.67
N GLN A 167 -5.06 -11.98 -12.35
CA GLN A 167 -5.46 -13.21 -13.03
C GLN A 167 -5.89 -14.33 -12.06
N LYS A 168 -5.32 -14.34 -10.87
CA LYS A 168 -5.49 -15.40 -9.87
C LYS A 168 -6.46 -15.02 -8.75
N HIS A 169 -6.64 -13.75 -8.48
CA HIS A 169 -7.40 -13.24 -7.35
C HIS A 169 -8.53 -12.35 -7.81
N ARG A 170 -9.67 -12.46 -7.13
CA ARG A 170 -10.85 -11.64 -7.36
C ARG A 170 -11.16 -10.86 -6.10
N GLY A 171 -11.64 -9.63 -6.28
CA GLY A 171 -12.02 -8.74 -5.19
C GLY A 171 -11.34 -7.37 -5.29
N ASP A 172 -11.74 -6.51 -4.41
CA ASP A 172 -11.19 -5.16 -4.28
C ASP A 172 -9.84 -5.19 -3.56
N VAL A 173 -8.79 -4.79 -4.24
CA VAL A 173 -7.42 -4.74 -3.67
C VAL A 173 -7.10 -3.40 -3.01
N TYR A 174 -7.93 -2.38 -3.22
CA TYR A 174 -7.75 -1.03 -2.70
C TYR A 174 -8.94 -0.53 -1.88
N ALA A 175 -9.71 -1.43 -1.27
CA ALA A 175 -10.85 -1.12 -0.41
C ALA A 175 -10.53 -0.04 0.64
N THR A 176 -9.29 0.02 1.11
CA THR A 176 -8.83 0.99 2.10
C THR A 176 -8.94 2.43 1.62
N HIS A 177 -8.83 2.70 0.32
CA HIS A 177 -8.93 4.06 -0.22
C HIS A 177 -10.34 4.65 -0.08
N GLY A 178 -11.39 3.85 -0.28
CA GLY A 178 -12.76 4.26 0.02
C GLY A 178 -13.12 4.10 1.49
N PHE A 179 -12.71 2.98 2.10
CA PHE A 179 -13.10 2.61 3.46
C PHE A 179 -12.34 3.38 4.55
N GLY A 180 -11.09 3.77 4.31
CA GLY A 180 -10.28 4.55 5.25
C GLY A 180 -10.96 5.87 5.66
N PRO A 181 -11.34 6.74 4.72
CA PRO A 181 -12.10 7.96 5.01
C PRO A 181 -13.42 7.69 5.76
N VAL A 182 -14.17 6.65 5.37
CA VAL A 182 -15.40 6.23 6.05
C VAL A 182 -15.12 5.89 7.53
N CYS A 183 -14.08 5.11 7.81
CA CYS A 183 -13.67 4.77 9.16
C CYS A 183 -13.29 5.98 9.99
N GLN A 184 -12.65 6.98 9.39
CA GLN A 184 -12.29 8.22 10.08
C GLN A 184 -13.52 9.04 10.46
N VAL A 185 -14.47 9.21 9.55
CA VAL A 185 -15.69 9.98 9.77
C VAL A 185 -16.59 9.31 10.82
N LEU A 186 -16.70 7.98 10.82
CA LEU A 186 -17.50 7.20 11.75
C LEU A 186 -16.78 6.88 13.07
N ASN A 187 -15.55 7.33 13.30
CA ASN A 187 -14.76 7.00 14.48
C ASN A 187 -14.61 5.49 14.75
N ILE A 188 -14.48 4.67 13.73
CA ILE A 188 -14.29 3.23 13.86
C ILE A 188 -13.06 2.94 14.73
N HIS A 189 -13.22 2.08 15.75
CA HIS A 189 -12.27 1.79 16.84
C HIS A 189 -11.94 2.98 17.78
N ARG A 190 -12.67 4.10 17.64
CA ARG A 190 -12.50 5.29 18.48
C ARG A 190 -13.82 5.76 19.10
N GLY A 191 -14.79 4.89 19.21
CA GLY A 191 -16.15 5.16 19.71
C GLY A 191 -17.21 4.34 19.01
N ASP A 192 -16.96 3.97 17.75
CA ASP A 192 -17.80 3.07 16.98
C ASP A 192 -17.03 1.80 16.58
N LYS A 193 -17.71 0.81 16.02
CA LYS A 193 -17.14 -0.47 15.63
C LYS A 193 -17.82 -1.03 14.38
N LEU A 194 -17.10 -1.87 13.65
CA LEU A 194 -17.70 -2.70 12.62
C LEU A 194 -18.49 -3.85 13.27
N ASP A 195 -19.71 -4.06 12.81
CA ASP A 195 -20.58 -5.14 13.30
C ASP A 195 -20.55 -6.32 12.30
N HIS A 196 -20.84 -6.07 11.05
CA HIS A 196 -20.81 -7.08 9.99
C HIS A 196 -20.39 -6.47 8.66
N LEU A 197 -19.95 -7.35 7.74
CA LEU A 197 -19.59 -6.99 6.38
C LEU A 197 -20.35 -7.87 5.40
N VAL A 198 -20.86 -7.26 4.34
CA VAL A 198 -21.40 -7.97 3.17
C VAL A 198 -20.64 -7.49 1.93
N ALA A 199 -20.08 -8.42 1.18
CA ALA A 199 -19.40 -8.12 -0.08
C ALA A 199 -20.22 -8.62 -1.26
N MET A 200 -20.31 -7.80 -2.29
CA MET A 200 -20.92 -8.15 -3.57
C MET A 200 -20.00 -7.67 -4.69
N ASP A 201 -19.93 -8.45 -5.75
CA ASP A 201 -19.19 -8.08 -6.94
C ASP A 201 -19.98 -8.35 -8.21
N THR A 202 -19.48 -7.85 -9.33
CA THR A 202 -20.04 -8.08 -10.66
C THR A 202 -19.17 -9.05 -11.48
N LYS A 203 -19.63 -9.40 -12.68
CA LYS A 203 -18.81 -10.14 -13.63
C LYS A 203 -17.64 -9.28 -14.09
N SER A 204 -16.48 -9.92 -14.20
CA SER A 204 -15.31 -9.36 -14.87
C SER A 204 -15.53 -9.37 -16.39
N VAL A 205 -15.89 -8.24 -16.97
CA VAL A 205 -16.25 -8.14 -18.40
C VAL A 205 -15.20 -7.40 -19.22
N ASN A 206 -14.95 -6.13 -18.89
CA ASN A 206 -14.06 -5.29 -19.69
C ASN A 206 -12.61 -5.73 -19.61
N GLY A 207 -12.10 -5.97 -18.42
CA GLY A 207 -10.74 -6.43 -18.23
C GLY A 207 -10.49 -7.79 -18.89
N THR A 208 -11.43 -8.75 -18.78
CA THR A 208 -11.33 -10.03 -19.48
C THR A 208 -11.29 -9.84 -21.00
N LYS A 209 -12.13 -8.93 -21.53
CA LYS A 209 -12.14 -8.58 -22.95
C LYS A 209 -10.81 -7.95 -23.40
N LEU A 210 -10.31 -6.98 -22.66
CA LEU A 210 -9.05 -6.29 -22.96
C LEU A 210 -7.84 -7.24 -22.89
N VAL A 211 -7.78 -8.08 -21.87
CA VAL A 211 -6.72 -9.07 -21.70
C VAL A 211 -6.73 -10.06 -22.86
N LYS A 212 -7.91 -10.50 -23.31
CA LYS A 212 -8.04 -11.37 -24.48
C LYS A 212 -7.63 -10.69 -25.78
N GLU A 213 -8.13 -9.49 -26.02
CA GLU A 213 -7.87 -8.75 -27.27
C GLU A 213 -6.43 -8.26 -27.39
N ARG A 214 -5.83 -7.80 -26.29
CA ARG A 214 -4.50 -7.16 -26.30
C ARG A 214 -3.36 -8.10 -25.92
N MET A 215 -3.62 -9.10 -25.07
CA MET A 215 -2.57 -9.95 -24.52
C MET A 215 -2.70 -11.43 -24.91
N GLY A 216 -3.80 -11.81 -25.57
CA GLY A 216 -4.04 -13.18 -25.99
C GLY A 216 -4.31 -14.14 -24.81
N LEU A 217 -4.70 -13.63 -23.66
CA LEU A 217 -5.02 -14.43 -22.46
C LEU A 217 -6.53 -14.71 -22.43
N ASP A 218 -6.93 -15.90 -22.01
CA ASP A 218 -8.33 -16.31 -22.05
C ASP A 218 -9.16 -15.77 -20.89
N GLU A 219 -8.57 -15.61 -19.70
CA GLU A 219 -9.27 -15.19 -18.50
C GLU A 219 -8.42 -14.30 -17.60
N CYS A 220 -9.09 -13.41 -16.88
CA CYS A 220 -8.56 -12.64 -15.77
C CYS A 220 -9.60 -12.61 -14.65
N ALA A 221 -9.28 -13.16 -13.49
CA ALA A 221 -10.21 -13.30 -12.38
C ALA A 221 -10.75 -11.96 -11.89
N ASN A 222 -9.93 -10.93 -11.92
CA ASN A 222 -10.24 -9.57 -11.52
C ASN A 222 -10.05 -8.60 -12.69
N GLY A 223 -10.59 -8.97 -13.85
CA GLY A 223 -10.39 -8.24 -15.10
C GLY A 223 -11.05 -6.87 -15.18
N ASP A 224 -12.03 -6.61 -14.33
CA ASP A 224 -12.48 -5.27 -14.03
C ASP A 224 -11.93 -4.94 -12.65
N HIS A 225 -11.02 -4.00 -12.57
CA HIS A 225 -10.68 -3.38 -11.30
C HIS A 225 -11.88 -2.59 -10.82
N THR A 226 -12.90 -3.31 -10.41
CA THR A 226 -13.96 -2.77 -9.60
C THR A 226 -13.40 -2.62 -8.19
N ILE A 227 -13.29 -1.48 -7.89
CA ILE A 227 -12.87 -1.00 -6.61
C ILE A 227 -14.10 -0.54 -5.89
#